data_0f21f2ff1f195b4f04fc95bb68bab3a4
#
_entry.id   0f21f2ff1f195b4f04fc95bb68bab3a4
#
_cell.length_a   1.000
_cell.length_b   1.000
_cell.length_c   1.000
_cell.angle_alpha   90.00
_cell.angle_beta   90.00
_cell.angle_gamma   90.00
#
_symmetry.space_group_name_H-M   'P 1'
#
loop_
_entity.id
_entity.type
_entity.pdbx_description
1 polymer ?
#
loop_
_entity_poly.entity_id
_entity_poly.type
_entity_poly.pdbx_seq_one_letter_code
_entity_poly.pdbx_strand_id
1 'polypeptide(L)'
;MIDVINLKKSFGSVEVLKGIDITINKGDIVAVIGPSGSGKSTFLRCLNCMEDPTSGSIIFNDVDIADMSVDINEHRRHMGMVFQLFNLFNNKTVLENIMLAPVHLRCKDLKKNKKAFPGLTKEKIKAEEKERALGLLKRIGLEDKANVYPSTLSGGQKQRIAIVRALAMNPQVILFDEPTSALDPEMVGEVLDLMKDLAKEGMTMVVVTHEMGFAKEVANRVVFIDEGVIKEENNPKEFFENPKDPRLQEFLAKVLV
;
A
#
# COMPACT_ATOMS: atom_id res chain seq x y z
N MET A 1 -14.16 -7.02 0.89
CA MET A 1 -13.30 -6.29 -0.05
C MET A 1 -12.06 -7.12 -0.42
N ILE A 2 -11.24 -7.56 0.54
CA ILE A 2 -10.19 -8.56 0.30
C ILE A 2 -10.38 -9.69 1.30
N ASP A 3 -10.60 -10.92 0.81
CA ASP A 3 -10.63 -12.12 1.62
C ASP A 3 -9.44 -13.00 1.25
N VAL A 4 -8.60 -13.30 2.22
CA VAL A 4 -7.42 -14.14 2.10
C VAL A 4 -7.73 -15.47 2.75
N ILE A 5 -7.59 -16.56 2.00
CA ILE A 5 -7.99 -17.90 2.45
C ILE A 5 -6.80 -18.85 2.32
N ASN A 6 -6.31 -19.34 3.44
CA ASN A 6 -5.22 -20.32 3.56
C ASN A 6 -4.00 -19.96 2.68
N LEU A 7 -3.62 -18.68 2.72
CA LEU A 7 -2.55 -18.14 1.89
C LEU A 7 -1.20 -18.73 2.27
N LYS A 8 -0.54 -19.40 1.34
CA LYS A 8 0.80 -19.96 1.50
C LYS A 8 1.75 -19.41 0.44
N LYS A 9 2.99 -19.18 0.84
CA LYS A 9 4.06 -18.76 -0.07
C LYS A 9 5.37 -19.42 0.30
N SER A 10 5.96 -20.10 -0.67
CA SER A 10 7.30 -20.69 -0.56
C SER A 10 8.23 -20.12 -1.63
N PHE A 11 9.49 -19.98 -1.27
CA PHE A 11 10.59 -19.66 -2.19
C PHE A 11 11.57 -20.85 -2.19
N GLY A 12 11.50 -21.66 -3.23
CA GLY A 12 12.17 -22.95 -3.27
C GLY A 12 11.71 -23.86 -2.13
N SER A 13 12.61 -24.27 -1.25
CA SER A 13 12.31 -25.12 -0.08
C SER A 13 11.89 -24.35 1.17
N VAL A 14 11.94 -23.02 1.15
CA VAL A 14 11.63 -22.18 2.33
C VAL A 14 10.17 -21.76 2.28
N GLU A 15 9.36 -22.25 3.21
CA GLU A 15 7.98 -21.84 3.39
C GLU A 15 7.93 -20.57 4.26
N VAL A 16 7.56 -19.43 3.63
CA VAL A 16 7.52 -18.11 4.26
C VAL A 16 6.15 -17.79 4.84
N LEU A 17 5.07 -18.11 4.10
CA LEU A 17 3.69 -18.01 4.60
C LEU A 17 3.10 -19.42 4.67
N LYS A 18 2.47 -19.72 5.82
CA LYS A 18 2.09 -21.10 6.17
C LYS A 18 0.59 -21.28 6.38
N GLY A 19 -0.22 -20.49 5.66
CA GLY A 19 -1.68 -20.53 5.75
C GLY A 19 -2.20 -19.33 6.55
N ILE A 20 -2.27 -18.18 5.89
CA ILE A 20 -2.84 -16.96 6.46
C ILE A 20 -4.29 -16.84 6.00
N ASP A 21 -5.18 -16.63 6.97
CA ASP A 21 -6.59 -16.33 6.78
C ASP A 21 -6.87 -14.95 7.37
N ILE A 22 -7.39 -14.03 6.56
CA ILE A 22 -7.78 -12.68 7.01
C ILE A 22 -8.77 -12.04 6.03
N THR A 23 -9.78 -11.34 6.57
CA THR A 23 -10.68 -10.49 5.79
C THR A 23 -10.34 -9.02 6.05
N ILE A 24 -10.20 -8.23 4.99
CA ILE A 24 -9.98 -6.79 5.04
C ILE A 24 -11.21 -6.11 4.44
N ASN A 25 -11.94 -5.36 5.26
CA ASN A 25 -13.14 -4.66 4.86
C ASN A 25 -12.84 -3.24 4.36
N LYS A 26 -13.79 -2.64 3.68
CA LYS A 26 -13.69 -1.25 3.28
C LYS A 26 -13.62 -0.35 4.52
N GLY A 27 -12.63 0.55 4.56
CA GLY A 27 -12.37 1.44 5.68
C GLY A 27 -11.49 0.82 6.78
N ASP A 28 -11.09 -0.46 6.65
CA ASP A 28 -10.13 -1.04 7.58
C ASP A 28 -8.76 -0.38 7.40
N ILE A 29 -8.13 -0.10 8.54
CA ILE A 29 -6.74 0.32 8.65
C ILE A 29 -6.03 -0.77 9.43
N VAL A 30 -5.46 -1.72 8.70
CA VAL A 30 -4.79 -2.90 9.27
C VAL A 30 -3.30 -2.63 9.40
N ALA A 31 -2.80 -2.51 10.63
CA ALA A 31 -1.36 -2.49 10.89
C ALA A 31 -0.84 -3.92 11.03
N VAL A 32 0.15 -4.28 10.22
CA VAL A 32 0.81 -5.60 10.24
C VAL A 32 2.18 -5.43 10.88
N ILE A 33 2.37 -6.04 12.04
CA ILE A 33 3.62 -5.97 12.81
C ILE A 33 4.20 -7.36 13.07
N GLY A 34 5.46 -7.42 13.46
CA GLY A 34 6.16 -8.66 13.76
C GLY A 34 7.67 -8.55 13.55
N PRO A 35 8.45 -9.55 13.92
CA PRO A 35 9.90 -9.54 13.75
C PRO A 35 10.33 -9.50 12.29
N SER A 36 11.57 -9.07 12.03
CA SER A 36 12.16 -9.12 10.69
C SER A 36 12.20 -10.57 10.19
N GLY A 37 11.88 -10.77 8.91
CA GLY A 37 11.84 -12.12 8.31
C GLY A 37 10.59 -12.94 8.63
N SER A 38 9.59 -12.43 9.37
CA SER A 38 8.38 -13.18 9.71
C SER A 38 7.38 -13.37 8.56
N GLY A 39 7.62 -12.74 7.40
CA GLY A 39 6.76 -12.86 6.21
C GLY A 39 5.85 -11.66 5.92
N LYS A 40 5.89 -10.56 6.70
CA LYS A 40 5.01 -9.38 6.57
C LYS A 40 5.00 -8.77 5.16
N SER A 41 6.18 -8.42 4.62
CA SER A 41 6.28 -7.85 3.26
C SER A 41 5.88 -8.86 2.19
N THR A 42 6.16 -10.15 2.40
CA THR A 42 5.69 -11.22 1.50
C THR A 42 4.17 -11.31 1.50
N PHE A 43 3.55 -11.30 2.70
CA PHE A 43 2.10 -11.25 2.84
C PHE A 43 1.52 -10.05 2.09
N LEU A 44 2.04 -8.85 2.34
CA LEU A 44 1.57 -7.62 1.70
C LEU A 44 1.68 -7.69 0.16
N ARG A 45 2.79 -8.21 -0.36
CA ARG A 45 3.02 -8.36 -1.81
C ARG A 45 2.16 -9.45 -2.44
N CYS A 46 1.75 -10.46 -1.68
CA CYS A 46 0.77 -11.42 -2.14
C CYS A 46 -0.62 -10.79 -2.32
N LEU A 47 -1.03 -9.82 -1.48
CA LEU A 47 -2.35 -9.19 -1.58
C LEU A 47 -2.65 -8.55 -2.94
N ASN A 48 -1.64 -8.17 -3.71
CA ASN A 48 -1.77 -7.66 -5.07
C ASN A 48 -1.08 -8.54 -6.12
N CYS A 49 -0.73 -9.77 -5.74
CA CYS A 49 -0.02 -10.75 -6.58
C CYS A 49 1.28 -10.21 -7.21
N MET A 50 1.99 -9.27 -6.52
CA MET A 50 3.39 -8.99 -6.89
C MET A 50 4.29 -10.18 -6.57
N GLU A 51 3.92 -10.92 -5.53
CA GLU A 51 4.40 -12.25 -5.23
C GLU A 51 3.22 -13.21 -5.40
N ASP A 52 3.28 -14.07 -6.42
CA ASP A 52 2.22 -15.04 -6.64
C ASP A 52 2.17 -16.04 -5.48
N PRO A 53 1.00 -16.30 -4.89
CA PRO A 53 0.83 -17.34 -3.87
C PRO A 53 1.30 -18.71 -4.39
N THR A 54 1.84 -19.54 -3.50
CA THR A 54 2.10 -20.94 -3.81
C THR A 54 0.81 -21.75 -3.76
N SER A 55 -0.09 -21.38 -2.83
CA SER A 55 -1.45 -21.91 -2.73
C SER A 55 -2.32 -21.00 -1.86
N GLY A 56 -3.62 -21.26 -1.83
CA GLY A 56 -4.62 -20.42 -1.19
C GLY A 56 -5.24 -19.45 -2.18
N SER A 57 -6.22 -18.67 -1.72
CA SER A 57 -6.97 -17.71 -2.54
C SER A 57 -6.90 -16.32 -2.00
N ILE A 58 -6.96 -15.33 -2.89
CA ILE A 58 -7.05 -13.91 -2.57
C ILE A 58 -8.23 -13.34 -3.35
N ILE A 59 -9.35 -13.19 -2.67
CA ILE A 59 -10.58 -12.72 -3.30
C ILE A 59 -10.66 -11.21 -3.13
N PHE A 60 -10.56 -10.47 -4.22
CA PHE A 60 -10.71 -9.03 -4.26
C PHE A 60 -11.96 -8.65 -5.05
N ASN A 61 -12.95 -8.03 -4.37
CA ASN A 61 -14.24 -7.68 -4.97
C ASN A 61 -14.87 -8.88 -5.72
N ASP A 62 -15.02 -9.99 -5.01
CA ASP A 62 -15.64 -11.24 -5.46
C ASP A 62 -14.88 -11.99 -6.58
N VAL A 63 -13.64 -11.61 -6.88
CA VAL A 63 -12.78 -12.28 -7.86
C VAL A 63 -11.53 -12.82 -7.17
N ASP A 64 -11.23 -14.12 -7.35
CA ASP A 64 -9.96 -14.69 -6.90
C ASP A 64 -8.83 -14.23 -7.83
N ILE A 65 -8.07 -13.25 -7.35
CA ILE A 65 -6.95 -12.65 -8.10
C ILE A 65 -5.69 -13.52 -8.09
N ALA A 66 -5.66 -14.58 -7.30
CA ALA A 66 -4.58 -15.57 -7.31
C ALA A 66 -4.77 -16.60 -8.44
N ASP A 67 -5.94 -16.67 -9.06
CA ASP A 67 -6.18 -17.50 -10.24
C ASP A 67 -5.42 -16.95 -11.44
N MET A 68 -4.52 -17.76 -12.01
CA MET A 68 -3.68 -17.42 -13.17
C MET A 68 -4.47 -17.08 -14.44
N SER A 69 -5.76 -17.42 -14.50
CA SER A 69 -6.64 -17.05 -15.62
C SER A 69 -7.13 -15.61 -15.58
N VAL A 70 -7.00 -14.94 -14.42
CA VAL A 70 -7.44 -13.56 -14.19
C VAL A 70 -6.40 -12.55 -14.69
N ASP A 71 -6.81 -11.53 -15.44
CA ASP A 71 -5.92 -10.38 -15.74
C ASP A 71 -5.72 -9.52 -14.48
N ILE A 72 -4.70 -9.86 -13.71
CA ILE A 72 -4.36 -9.17 -12.46
C ILE A 72 -4.17 -7.65 -12.65
N ASN A 73 -3.78 -7.19 -13.85
CA ASN A 73 -3.56 -5.78 -14.08
C ASN A 73 -4.86 -4.96 -14.02
N GLU A 74 -6.00 -5.55 -14.34
CA GLU A 74 -7.30 -4.88 -14.17
C GLU A 74 -7.64 -4.69 -12.68
N HIS A 75 -7.22 -5.60 -11.79
CA HIS A 75 -7.41 -5.50 -10.34
C HIS A 75 -6.39 -4.57 -9.66
N ARG A 76 -5.13 -4.61 -10.09
CA ARG A 76 -4.07 -3.71 -9.60
C ARG A 76 -4.36 -2.22 -9.83
N ARG A 77 -5.25 -1.87 -10.77
CA ARG A 77 -5.71 -0.49 -10.95
C ARG A 77 -6.38 0.09 -9.70
N HIS A 78 -6.99 -0.80 -8.90
CA HIS A 78 -7.75 -0.46 -7.71
C HIS A 78 -6.97 -0.65 -6.41
N MET A 79 -5.71 -1.07 -6.50
CA MET A 79 -4.80 -1.30 -5.38
C MET A 79 -3.57 -0.41 -5.52
N GLY A 80 -3.41 0.56 -4.62
CA GLY A 80 -2.16 1.33 -4.52
C GLY A 80 -1.09 0.51 -3.79
N MET A 81 0.17 0.64 -4.22
CA MET A 81 1.31 0.08 -3.51
C MET A 81 2.37 1.15 -3.26
N VAL A 82 2.78 1.29 -2.00
CA VAL A 82 3.83 2.19 -1.54
C VAL A 82 4.93 1.34 -0.91
N PHE A 83 6.14 1.46 -1.44
CA PHE A 83 7.28 0.64 -1.05
C PHE A 83 8.18 1.36 -0.04
N GLN A 84 8.99 0.59 0.65
CA GLN A 84 10.08 1.06 1.50
C GLN A 84 11.05 1.98 0.73
N LEU A 85 11.49 1.56 -0.44
CA LEU A 85 12.22 2.40 -1.39
C LEU A 85 11.21 3.07 -2.32
N PHE A 86 11.23 4.36 -2.43
CA PHE A 86 10.25 5.23 -3.08
C PHE A 86 9.83 4.79 -4.50
N ASN A 87 10.71 4.10 -5.21
CA ASN A 87 10.52 3.56 -6.56
C ASN A 87 10.00 4.60 -7.58
N LEU A 88 10.47 5.85 -7.46
CA LEU A 88 10.20 6.89 -8.45
C LEU A 88 11.08 6.68 -9.69
N PHE A 89 10.52 6.98 -10.86
CA PHE A 89 11.28 6.96 -12.11
C PHE A 89 12.22 8.16 -12.16
N ASN A 90 13.51 7.92 -12.03
CA ASN A 90 14.55 8.95 -11.96
C ASN A 90 14.68 9.78 -13.27
N ASN A 91 14.26 9.22 -14.40
CA ASN A 91 14.25 9.87 -15.71
C ASN A 91 12.95 10.63 -16.02
N LYS A 92 12.08 10.81 -15.04
CA LYS A 92 10.82 11.54 -15.13
C LYS A 92 10.74 12.59 -14.03
N THR A 93 10.09 13.71 -14.34
CA THR A 93 9.78 14.72 -13.33
C THR A 93 8.77 14.15 -12.31
N VAL A 94 8.59 14.85 -11.20
CA VAL A 94 7.58 14.53 -10.19
C VAL A 94 6.19 14.42 -10.82
N LEU A 95 5.80 15.42 -11.58
CA LEU A 95 4.50 15.46 -12.27
C LEU A 95 4.33 14.26 -13.24
N GLU A 96 5.36 13.95 -14.01
CA GLU A 96 5.35 12.82 -14.93
C GLU A 96 5.27 11.47 -14.20
N ASN A 97 5.90 11.33 -13.02
CA ASN A 97 5.78 10.15 -12.18
C ASN A 97 4.34 9.92 -11.74
N ILE A 98 3.64 10.97 -11.30
CA ILE A 98 2.26 10.88 -10.83
C ILE A 98 1.30 10.59 -11.98
N MET A 99 1.49 11.25 -13.13
CA MET A 99 0.61 11.14 -14.29
C MET A 99 0.78 9.85 -15.10
N LEU A 100 1.89 9.13 -14.95
CA LEU A 100 2.28 8.03 -15.87
C LEU A 100 1.20 6.95 -15.97
N ALA A 101 0.80 6.39 -14.84
CA ALA A 101 -0.16 5.29 -14.82
C ALA A 101 -1.59 5.74 -15.18
N PRO A 102 -2.16 6.82 -14.60
CA PRO A 102 -3.50 7.28 -14.94
C PRO A 102 -3.64 7.61 -16.43
N VAL A 103 -2.70 8.36 -17.01
CA VAL A 103 -2.74 8.69 -18.43
C VAL A 103 -2.63 7.45 -19.30
N HIS A 104 -1.70 6.52 -18.95
CA HIS A 104 -1.54 5.28 -19.72
C HIS A 104 -2.84 4.46 -19.77
N LEU A 105 -3.44 4.24 -18.60
CA LEU A 105 -4.64 3.40 -18.49
C LEU A 105 -5.85 4.04 -19.13
N ARG A 106 -6.11 5.33 -18.90
CA ARG A 106 -7.22 6.03 -19.56
C ARG A 106 -7.06 6.07 -21.08
N CYS A 107 -5.83 6.21 -21.59
CA CYS A 107 -5.56 6.12 -23.03
C CYS A 107 -5.74 4.68 -23.55
N LYS A 108 -5.42 3.65 -22.78
CA LYS A 108 -5.68 2.25 -23.12
C LYS A 108 -7.18 1.99 -23.21
N ASP A 109 -7.96 2.48 -22.24
CA ASP A 109 -9.42 2.34 -22.20
C ASP A 109 -10.09 3.08 -23.38
N LEU A 110 -9.64 4.31 -23.67
CA LEU A 110 -10.10 5.05 -24.82
C LEU A 110 -9.84 4.30 -26.15
N LYS A 111 -8.70 3.64 -26.28
CA LYS A 111 -8.39 2.81 -27.47
C LYS A 111 -9.26 1.56 -27.56
N LYS A 112 -9.53 0.89 -26.40
CA LYS A 112 -10.35 -0.32 -26.36
C LYS A 112 -11.82 -0.03 -26.73
N ASN A 113 -12.36 1.10 -26.26
CA ASN A 113 -13.77 1.45 -26.47
C ASN A 113 -13.99 2.96 -26.69
N LYS A 114 -13.60 3.44 -27.87
CA LYS A 114 -13.73 4.86 -28.22
C LYS A 114 -15.19 5.36 -28.18
N LYS A 115 -16.17 4.48 -28.43
CA LYS A 115 -17.59 4.85 -28.41
C LYS A 115 -18.12 5.15 -27.02
N ALA A 116 -17.54 4.55 -25.98
CA ALA A 116 -17.92 4.82 -24.58
C ALA A 116 -17.46 6.20 -24.09
N PHE A 117 -16.54 6.87 -24.81
CA PHE A 117 -15.92 8.12 -24.39
C PHE A 117 -16.03 9.18 -25.51
N PRO A 118 -17.25 9.63 -25.86
CA PRO A 118 -17.44 10.59 -26.96
C PRO A 118 -16.74 11.92 -26.65
N GLY A 119 -15.96 12.41 -27.60
CA GLY A 119 -15.25 13.68 -27.47
C GLY A 119 -14.02 13.68 -26.53
N LEU A 120 -13.68 12.54 -25.91
CA LEU A 120 -12.44 12.38 -25.16
C LEU A 120 -11.27 12.18 -26.12
N THR A 121 -10.18 12.91 -25.91
CA THR A 121 -8.93 12.79 -26.66
C THR A 121 -7.77 12.54 -25.71
N LYS A 122 -6.64 12.10 -26.24
CA LYS A 122 -5.43 11.89 -25.45
C LYS A 122 -4.94 13.19 -24.80
N GLU A 123 -5.11 14.31 -25.49
CA GLU A 123 -4.74 15.66 -25.02
C GLU A 123 -5.61 16.06 -23.84
N LYS A 124 -6.94 15.84 -23.93
CA LYS A 124 -7.87 16.07 -22.80
C LYS A 124 -7.52 15.21 -21.60
N ILE A 125 -7.28 13.90 -21.81
CA ILE A 125 -6.86 12.99 -20.72
C ILE A 125 -5.61 13.55 -20.03
N LYS A 126 -4.58 13.95 -20.80
CA LYS A 126 -3.36 14.50 -20.22
C LYS A 126 -3.60 15.80 -19.45
N ALA A 127 -4.47 16.69 -19.95
CA ALA A 127 -4.79 17.94 -19.27
C ALA A 127 -5.50 17.69 -17.94
N GLU A 128 -6.51 16.82 -17.92
CA GLU A 128 -7.26 16.45 -16.73
C GLU A 128 -6.37 15.76 -15.66
N GLU A 129 -5.53 14.82 -16.10
CA GLU A 129 -4.60 14.14 -15.16
C GLU A 129 -3.49 15.08 -14.66
N LYS A 130 -3.09 16.07 -15.46
CA LYS A 130 -2.15 17.12 -15.01
C LYS A 130 -2.76 17.98 -13.91
N GLU A 131 -3.98 18.44 -14.09
CA GLU A 131 -4.71 19.24 -13.10
C GLU A 131 -4.88 18.44 -11.79
N ARG A 132 -5.31 17.17 -11.90
CA ARG A 132 -5.45 16.29 -10.77
C ARG A 132 -4.13 16.05 -10.04
N ALA A 133 -3.05 15.79 -10.77
CA ALA A 133 -1.72 15.57 -10.19
C ALA A 133 -1.20 16.83 -9.48
N LEU A 134 -1.43 18.02 -10.02
CA LEU A 134 -1.09 19.30 -9.37
C LEU A 134 -1.92 19.50 -8.10
N GLY A 135 -3.21 19.15 -8.10
CA GLY A 135 -4.04 19.18 -6.90
C GLY A 135 -3.54 18.26 -5.79
N LEU A 136 -3.10 17.04 -6.16
CA LEU A 136 -2.49 16.12 -5.20
C LEU A 136 -1.15 16.62 -4.67
N LEU A 137 -0.30 17.24 -5.50
CA LEU A 137 0.95 17.85 -5.08
C LEU A 137 0.72 19.02 -4.13
N LYS A 138 -0.28 19.86 -4.41
CA LYS A 138 -0.68 20.95 -3.53
C LYS A 138 -1.12 20.45 -2.15
N ARG A 139 -1.87 19.36 -2.10
CA ARG A 139 -2.30 18.72 -0.86
C ARG A 139 -1.12 18.36 0.07
N ILE A 140 0.02 17.97 -0.48
CA ILE A 140 1.23 17.61 0.28
C ILE A 140 2.27 18.75 0.34
N GLY A 141 1.92 19.97 -0.09
CA GLY A 141 2.80 21.13 -0.07
C GLY A 141 4.02 21.06 -0.99
N LEU A 142 3.92 20.31 -2.09
CA LEU A 142 5.03 20.08 -3.04
C LEU A 142 4.67 20.51 -4.48
N GLU A 143 3.78 21.46 -4.65
CA GLU A 143 3.36 21.96 -5.98
C GLU A 143 4.54 22.59 -6.76
N ASP A 144 5.43 23.29 -6.04
CA ASP A 144 6.66 23.90 -6.59
C ASP A 144 7.66 22.86 -7.12
N LYS A 145 7.54 21.60 -6.69
CA LYS A 145 8.38 20.47 -7.10
C LYS A 145 7.85 19.72 -8.33
N ALA A 146 6.74 20.13 -8.93
CA ALA A 146 6.12 19.40 -10.03
C ALA A 146 7.08 19.10 -11.21
N ASN A 147 7.97 20.03 -11.53
CA ASN A 147 8.85 19.95 -12.70
C ASN A 147 10.30 19.52 -12.36
N VAL A 148 10.59 19.17 -11.12
CA VAL A 148 11.94 18.68 -10.73
C VAL A 148 12.03 17.17 -10.84
N TYR A 149 13.27 16.66 -10.88
CA TYR A 149 13.55 15.23 -10.91
C TYR A 149 13.72 14.67 -9.50
N PRO A 150 13.41 13.37 -9.26
CA PRO A 150 13.52 12.76 -7.94
C PRO A 150 14.88 12.88 -7.27
N SER A 151 15.97 12.99 -8.04
CA SER A 151 17.32 13.12 -7.51
C SER A 151 17.55 14.37 -6.64
N THR A 152 16.73 15.41 -6.81
CA THR A 152 16.84 16.68 -6.07
C THR A 152 15.98 16.74 -4.81
N LEU A 153 15.25 15.68 -4.50
CA LEU A 153 14.28 15.63 -3.41
C LEU A 153 14.85 14.92 -2.17
N SER A 154 14.38 15.36 -0.98
CA SER A 154 14.64 14.62 0.25
C SER A 154 13.92 13.27 0.29
N GLY A 155 14.30 12.38 1.21
CA GLY A 155 13.64 11.08 1.40
C GLY A 155 12.15 11.22 1.70
N GLY A 156 11.77 12.09 2.63
CA GLY A 156 10.39 12.35 2.99
C GLY A 156 9.56 12.92 1.83
N GLN A 157 10.15 13.83 1.03
CA GLN A 157 9.50 14.34 -0.18
C GLN A 157 9.25 13.22 -1.20
N LYS A 158 10.27 12.37 -1.45
CA LYS A 158 10.14 11.21 -2.36
C LYS A 158 9.03 10.28 -1.90
N GLN A 159 8.95 10.00 -0.61
CA GLN A 159 7.93 9.10 -0.06
C GLN A 159 6.53 9.70 -0.16
N ARG A 160 6.34 10.96 0.19
CA ARG A 160 5.05 11.62 0.01
C ARG A 160 4.61 11.64 -1.47
N ILE A 161 5.54 11.85 -2.40
CA ILE A 161 5.26 11.76 -3.84
C ILE A 161 4.92 10.32 -4.25
N ALA A 162 5.56 9.30 -3.69
CA ALA A 162 5.22 7.90 -3.95
C ALA A 162 3.79 7.55 -3.47
N ILE A 163 3.37 8.09 -2.31
CA ILE A 163 1.99 7.97 -1.82
C ILE A 163 1.03 8.68 -2.78
N VAL A 164 1.31 9.91 -3.16
CA VAL A 164 0.49 10.69 -4.12
C VAL A 164 0.38 9.99 -5.48
N ARG A 165 1.46 9.38 -5.96
CA ARG A 165 1.45 8.58 -7.18
C ARG A 165 0.49 7.39 -7.07
N ALA A 166 0.43 6.71 -5.92
CA ALA A 166 -0.53 5.65 -5.68
C ALA A 166 -1.98 6.20 -5.63
N LEU A 167 -2.20 7.33 -4.95
CA LEU A 167 -3.49 8.03 -4.87
C LEU A 167 -4.01 8.51 -6.23
N ALA A 168 -3.11 8.86 -7.16
CA ALA A 168 -3.49 9.31 -8.51
C ALA A 168 -4.28 8.27 -9.29
N MET A 169 -4.18 6.99 -8.92
CA MET A 169 -4.97 5.89 -9.49
C MET A 169 -6.39 5.79 -8.93
N ASN A 170 -6.73 6.58 -7.91
CA ASN A 170 -7.99 6.47 -7.16
C ASN A 170 -8.24 5.05 -6.63
N PRO A 171 -7.29 4.49 -5.88
CA PRO A 171 -7.36 3.11 -5.42
C PRO A 171 -8.46 2.92 -4.39
N GLN A 172 -8.96 1.69 -4.26
CA GLN A 172 -9.89 1.27 -3.20
C GLN A 172 -9.14 0.89 -1.91
N VAL A 173 -7.89 0.46 -2.05
CA VAL A 173 -6.99 0.10 -0.95
C VAL A 173 -5.57 0.53 -1.27
N ILE A 174 -4.83 0.95 -0.24
CA ILE A 174 -3.39 1.21 -0.37
C ILE A 174 -2.63 0.26 0.55
N LEU A 175 -1.64 -0.41 -0.03
CA LEU A 175 -0.72 -1.32 0.64
C LEU A 175 0.59 -0.58 0.90
N PHE A 176 1.01 -0.49 2.15
CA PHE A 176 2.24 0.19 2.56
C PHE A 176 3.26 -0.83 3.09
N ASP A 177 4.38 -0.98 2.40
CA ASP A 177 5.49 -1.85 2.79
C ASP A 177 6.58 -1.02 3.48
N GLU A 178 6.53 -0.92 4.80
CA GLU A 178 7.47 -0.16 5.64
C GLU A 178 7.74 1.28 5.13
N PRO A 179 6.72 2.14 5.03
CA PRO A 179 6.81 3.41 4.29
C PRO A 179 7.78 4.43 4.92
N THR A 180 8.24 4.21 6.15
CA THR A 180 9.12 5.12 6.89
C THR A 180 10.53 4.60 7.11
N SER A 181 10.78 3.30 6.88
CA SER A 181 12.03 2.63 7.28
C SER A 181 13.29 3.10 6.52
N ALA A 182 13.12 3.74 5.35
CA ALA A 182 14.22 4.33 4.57
C ALA A 182 14.37 5.86 4.78
N LEU A 183 13.72 6.41 5.81
CA LEU A 183 13.71 7.85 6.10
C LEU A 183 14.54 8.19 7.32
N ASP A 184 15.11 9.40 7.30
CA ASP A 184 15.67 10.01 8.49
C ASP A 184 14.53 10.30 9.50
N PRO A 185 14.78 10.19 10.83
CA PRO A 185 13.75 10.38 11.86
C PRO A 185 12.98 11.70 11.75
N GLU A 186 13.65 12.77 11.33
CA GLU A 186 13.04 14.10 11.15
C GLU A 186 11.96 14.12 10.05
N MET A 187 12.02 13.19 9.11
CA MET A 187 11.10 13.13 7.96
C MET A 187 9.95 12.13 8.15
N VAL A 188 10.02 11.28 9.16
CA VAL A 188 9.00 10.25 9.44
C VAL A 188 7.63 10.88 9.73
N GLY A 189 7.62 11.96 10.55
CA GLY A 189 6.40 12.64 10.96
C GLY A 189 5.53 13.08 9.78
N GLU A 190 6.12 13.74 8.77
CA GLU A 190 5.38 14.24 7.59
C GLU A 190 4.70 13.12 6.78
N VAL A 191 5.32 11.95 6.72
CA VAL A 191 4.75 10.77 6.02
C VAL A 191 3.63 10.16 6.85
N LEU A 192 3.81 10.01 8.17
CA LEU A 192 2.79 9.50 9.06
C LEU A 192 1.57 10.43 9.12
N ASP A 193 1.76 11.75 9.12
CA ASP A 193 0.66 12.72 9.12
C ASP A 193 -0.17 12.61 7.82
N LEU A 194 0.48 12.46 6.66
CA LEU A 194 -0.23 12.19 5.42
C LEU A 194 -1.04 10.88 5.49
N MET A 195 -0.48 9.82 6.07
CA MET A 195 -1.21 8.56 6.26
C MET A 195 -2.37 8.69 7.24
N LYS A 196 -2.21 9.48 8.32
CA LYS A 196 -3.30 9.82 9.26
C LYS A 196 -4.45 10.55 8.55
N ASP A 197 -4.14 11.47 7.66
CA ASP A 197 -5.16 12.20 6.90
C ASP A 197 -5.92 11.28 5.93
N LEU A 198 -5.22 10.34 5.27
CA LEU A 198 -5.87 9.32 4.45
C LEU A 198 -6.79 8.42 5.27
N ALA A 199 -6.38 8.08 6.50
CA ALA A 199 -7.19 7.31 7.43
C ALA A 199 -8.50 8.03 7.79
N LYS A 200 -8.42 9.33 8.11
CA LYS A 200 -9.59 10.18 8.42
C LYS A 200 -10.57 10.28 7.22
N GLU A 201 -10.05 10.22 5.99
CA GLU A 201 -10.85 10.22 4.77
C GLU A 201 -11.52 8.86 4.48
N GLY A 202 -11.28 7.85 5.32
CA GLY A 202 -11.86 6.51 5.17
C GLY A 202 -11.15 5.64 4.13
N MET A 203 -9.89 5.95 3.80
CA MET A 203 -9.08 5.10 2.92
C MET A 203 -8.81 3.75 3.57
N THR A 204 -9.07 2.67 2.86
CA THR A 204 -8.68 1.33 3.29
C THR A 204 -7.17 1.17 3.15
N MET A 205 -6.50 0.75 4.22
CA MET A 205 -5.04 0.62 4.23
C MET A 205 -4.59 -0.67 4.90
N VAL A 206 -3.57 -1.31 4.32
CA VAL A 206 -2.79 -2.36 4.98
C VAL A 206 -1.36 -1.87 5.09
N VAL A 207 -0.86 -1.76 6.30
CA VAL A 207 0.40 -1.08 6.60
C VAL A 207 1.34 -2.02 7.34
N VAL A 208 2.37 -2.51 6.67
CA VAL A 208 3.51 -3.15 7.35
C VAL A 208 4.36 -2.04 7.94
N THR A 209 4.52 -2.03 9.26
CA THR A 209 5.22 -0.93 9.95
C THR A 209 5.93 -1.37 11.21
N HIS A 210 6.98 -0.64 11.57
CA HIS A 210 7.63 -0.65 12.87
C HIS A 210 7.24 0.56 13.75
N GLU A 211 6.40 1.45 13.23
CA GLU A 211 5.91 2.63 13.94
C GLU A 211 4.75 2.25 14.86
N MET A 212 5.07 1.88 16.11
CA MET A 212 4.05 1.45 17.08
C MET A 212 3.08 2.57 17.47
N GLY A 213 3.54 3.83 17.45
CA GLY A 213 2.68 5.01 17.64
C GLY A 213 1.59 5.09 16.58
N PHE A 214 1.94 4.92 15.31
CA PHE A 214 0.98 4.88 14.21
C PHE A 214 -0.03 3.72 14.39
N ALA A 215 0.46 2.52 14.69
CA ALA A 215 -0.40 1.36 14.90
C ALA A 215 -1.39 1.56 16.07
N LYS A 216 -0.97 2.23 17.15
CA LYS A 216 -1.83 2.55 18.29
C LYS A 216 -2.89 3.62 18.00
N GLU A 217 -2.49 4.69 17.28
CA GLU A 217 -3.32 5.89 17.11
C GLU A 217 -4.27 5.81 15.91
N VAL A 218 -3.85 5.13 14.84
CA VAL A 218 -4.49 5.23 13.52
C VAL A 218 -5.11 3.93 13.07
N ALA A 219 -4.49 2.79 13.35
CA ALA A 219 -5.05 1.51 12.96
C ALA A 219 -6.36 1.23 13.74
N ASN A 220 -7.30 0.56 13.09
CA ASN A 220 -8.47 -0.01 13.77
C ASN A 220 -8.32 -1.52 14.00
N ARG A 221 -7.35 -2.14 13.35
CA ARG A 221 -6.97 -3.55 13.52
C ARG A 221 -5.45 -3.68 13.50
N VAL A 222 -4.91 -4.47 14.41
CA VAL A 222 -3.47 -4.80 14.45
C VAL A 222 -3.30 -6.30 14.35
N VAL A 223 -2.42 -6.71 13.45
CA VAL A 223 -2.14 -8.12 13.14
C VAL A 223 -0.67 -8.40 13.45
N PHE A 224 -0.41 -9.41 14.27
CA PHE A 224 0.94 -9.90 14.56
C PHE A 224 1.25 -11.13 13.71
N ILE A 225 2.22 -10.97 12.80
CA ILE A 225 2.72 -12.09 11.98
C ILE A 225 4.08 -12.52 12.52
N ASP A 226 4.19 -13.78 12.92
CA ASP A 226 5.45 -14.43 13.24
C ASP A 226 5.47 -15.86 12.69
N GLU A 227 6.66 -16.32 12.26
CA GLU A 227 6.87 -17.66 11.69
C GLU A 227 5.95 -17.99 10.50
N GLY A 228 5.50 -16.97 9.75
CA GLY A 228 4.66 -17.12 8.55
C GLY A 228 3.16 -17.33 8.82
N VAL A 229 2.69 -17.13 10.04
CA VAL A 229 1.29 -17.22 10.44
C VAL A 229 0.85 -15.98 11.21
N ILE A 230 -0.46 -15.70 11.22
CA ILE A 230 -1.04 -14.74 12.16
C ILE A 230 -1.12 -15.39 13.52
N LYS A 231 -0.39 -14.83 14.50
CA LYS A 231 -0.40 -15.31 15.90
C LYS A 231 -1.50 -14.63 16.71
N GLU A 232 -1.72 -13.34 16.47
CA GLU A 232 -2.78 -12.57 17.12
C GLU A 232 -3.28 -11.47 16.22
N GLU A 233 -4.58 -11.19 16.28
CA GLU A 233 -5.25 -10.05 15.69
C GLU A 233 -6.21 -9.45 16.69
N ASN A 234 -6.18 -8.12 16.86
CA ASN A 234 -7.10 -7.43 17.76
C ASN A 234 -7.23 -5.92 17.39
N ASN A 235 -8.15 -5.21 18.03
CA ASN A 235 -8.12 -3.76 18.05
C ASN A 235 -6.85 -3.25 18.78
N PRO A 236 -6.38 -2.03 18.49
CA PRO A 236 -5.11 -1.54 19.05
C PRO A 236 -5.07 -1.58 20.57
N LYS A 237 -6.15 -1.21 21.26
CA LYS A 237 -6.18 -1.18 22.73
C LYS A 237 -5.91 -2.55 23.31
N GLU A 238 -6.70 -3.56 22.95
CA GLU A 238 -6.53 -4.94 23.46
C GLU A 238 -5.18 -5.51 23.02
N PHE A 239 -4.76 -5.23 21.81
CA PHE A 239 -3.51 -5.73 21.26
C PHE A 239 -2.27 -5.26 22.03
N PHE A 240 -2.21 -3.98 22.40
CA PHE A 240 -1.05 -3.41 23.08
C PHE A 240 -1.13 -3.46 24.62
N GLU A 241 -2.34 -3.43 25.19
CA GLU A 241 -2.53 -3.42 26.66
C GLU A 241 -2.72 -4.83 27.24
N ASN A 242 -3.35 -5.73 26.48
CA ASN A 242 -3.73 -7.08 26.91
C ASN A 242 -3.36 -8.17 25.88
N PRO A 243 -2.10 -8.24 25.40
CA PRO A 243 -1.69 -9.24 24.40
C PRO A 243 -1.86 -10.65 24.98
N LYS A 244 -2.45 -11.56 24.19
CA LYS A 244 -2.75 -12.94 24.62
C LYS A 244 -1.67 -13.92 24.21
N ASP A 245 -1.12 -13.76 23.00
CA ASP A 245 -0.08 -14.64 22.49
C ASP A 245 1.26 -14.39 23.22
N PRO A 246 1.90 -15.41 23.80
CA PRO A 246 3.16 -15.25 24.53
C PRO A 246 4.29 -14.67 23.67
N ARG A 247 4.30 -15.00 22.39
CA ARG A 247 5.31 -14.50 21.47
C ARG A 247 5.12 -13.01 21.16
N LEU A 248 3.85 -12.56 21.08
CA LEU A 248 3.52 -11.14 20.97
C LEU A 248 3.96 -10.40 22.24
N GLN A 249 3.71 -10.96 23.44
CA GLN A 249 4.14 -10.34 24.70
C GLN A 249 5.66 -10.13 24.74
N GLU A 250 6.44 -11.15 24.37
CA GLU A 250 7.90 -11.05 24.25
C GLU A 250 8.34 -10.00 23.24
N PHE A 251 7.65 -9.92 22.09
CA PHE A 251 7.95 -8.95 21.04
C PHE A 251 7.68 -7.51 21.51
N LEU A 252 6.51 -7.27 22.10
CA LEU A 252 6.13 -5.94 22.60
C LEU A 252 7.03 -5.48 23.74
N ALA A 253 7.42 -6.38 24.65
CA ALA A 253 8.36 -6.06 25.73
C ALA A 253 9.75 -5.59 25.24
N LYS A 254 10.16 -5.97 24.01
CA LYS A 254 11.43 -5.53 23.41
C LYS A 254 11.32 -4.24 22.61
N VAL A 255 10.14 -3.92 22.08
CA VAL A 255 9.94 -2.83 21.12
C VAL A 255 9.35 -1.59 21.80
N LEU A 256 8.66 -1.74 22.92
CA LEU A 256 8.02 -0.64 23.67
C LEU A 256 8.87 -0.10 24.83
N VAL A 257 10.14 -0.48 24.89
CA VAL A 257 11.09 0.01 25.93
C VAL A 257 11.58 1.41 25.58
#